data_40417603b3602ff41cbbdb75cc292acd
#
_entry.id   40417603b3602ff41cbbdb75cc292acd
#
_cell.length_a   1.000
_cell.length_b   1.000
_cell.length_c   1.000
_cell.angle_alpha   90.00
_cell.angle_beta   90.00
_cell.angle_gamma   90.00
#
_symmetry.space_group_name_H-M   'P 1'
#
loop_
_entity.id
_entity.type
_entity.pdbx_description
1 polymer ?
#
loop_
_entity_poly.entity_id
_entity_poly.type
_entity_poly.pdbx_seq_one_letter_code
_entity_poly.pdbx_strand_id
1 'polypeptide(L)'
;MLEIRNICAGYGKREIAHNISFTVRGGEILTFIGQNGSGKSTLLKTIAGQIPPLSGEMLIDGVNTAGINRSELAKLVSAMLTDRPKTDMMTCRDVVETGRYPYTGTFGLLGDADRKAVADAMEMTDSSELADCFFTEISDGQKQRIMLARAVCREPKILLLDEPTSFLDIHYKLTFLEMLDRLRREKDIAVVMSLHETELAEKISDTVLLLKNGYCTGIGKPSELLDRKTLTEHFDISGELYEKYHG
;
A
#
# COMPACT_ATOMS: atom_id res chain seq x y z
N MET A 1 -4.64 7.93 12.25
CA MET A 1 -5.57 6.78 12.26
C MET A 1 -6.46 6.83 11.03
N LEU A 2 -6.53 5.74 10.28
CA LEU A 2 -7.49 5.55 9.18
C LEU A 2 -8.67 4.72 9.67
N GLU A 3 -9.90 5.17 9.42
CA GLU A 3 -11.10 4.42 9.72
C GLU A 3 -11.98 4.34 8.46
N ILE A 4 -12.33 3.13 8.07
CA ILE A 4 -13.21 2.79 6.95
C ILE A 4 -14.51 2.26 7.51
N ARG A 5 -15.65 2.86 7.12
CA ARG A 5 -16.98 2.52 7.59
C ARG A 5 -17.89 2.18 6.43
N ASN A 6 -18.25 0.90 6.31
CA ASN A 6 -19.22 0.39 5.34
C ASN A 6 -18.95 0.83 3.90
N ILE A 7 -17.67 0.90 3.50
CA ILE A 7 -17.28 1.31 2.15
C ILE A 7 -17.72 0.26 1.13
N CYS A 8 -18.48 0.71 0.12
CA CYS A 8 -18.64 0.01 -1.15
C CYS A 8 -17.75 0.68 -2.20
N ALA A 9 -16.95 -0.13 -2.91
CA ALA A 9 -16.03 0.36 -3.93
C ALA A 9 -16.24 -0.34 -5.27
N GLY A 10 -16.07 0.39 -6.38
CA GLY A 10 -16.27 -0.17 -7.70
C GLY A 10 -16.17 0.87 -8.81
N TYR A 11 -16.62 0.52 -10.01
CA TYR A 11 -16.53 1.36 -11.21
C TYR A 11 -17.94 1.64 -11.78
N GLY A 12 -18.31 2.89 -11.85
CA GLY A 12 -19.65 3.30 -12.28
C GLY A 12 -20.74 2.73 -11.38
N LYS A 13 -21.58 1.83 -11.89
CA LYS A 13 -22.63 1.15 -11.10
C LYS A 13 -22.22 -0.26 -10.64
N ARG A 14 -21.04 -0.75 -11.03
CA ARG A 14 -20.58 -2.09 -10.69
C ARG A 14 -19.80 -2.05 -9.37
N GLU A 15 -20.41 -2.58 -8.33
CA GLU A 15 -19.73 -2.81 -7.06
C GLU A 15 -18.76 -3.99 -7.19
N ILE A 16 -17.59 -3.84 -6.57
CA ILE A 16 -16.52 -4.85 -6.53
C ILE A 16 -16.17 -5.20 -5.08
N ALA A 17 -16.16 -4.21 -4.19
CA ALA A 17 -16.00 -4.43 -2.76
C ALA A 17 -17.25 -3.92 -2.04
N HIS A 18 -17.77 -4.72 -1.10
CA HIS A 18 -19.08 -4.53 -0.51
C HIS A 18 -18.97 -4.37 1.00
N ASN A 19 -19.44 -3.23 1.51
CA ASN A 19 -19.65 -3.00 2.94
C ASN A 19 -18.41 -3.29 3.81
N ILE A 20 -17.25 -2.81 3.39
CA ILE A 20 -15.97 -3.04 4.07
C ILE A 20 -15.80 -2.04 5.20
N SER A 21 -15.43 -2.55 6.39
CA SER A 21 -15.14 -1.73 7.57
C SER A 21 -13.88 -2.22 8.27
N PHE A 22 -12.98 -1.30 8.61
CA PHE A 22 -11.77 -1.58 9.40
C PHE A 22 -11.14 -0.28 9.92
N THR A 23 -10.19 -0.43 10.84
CA THR A 23 -9.40 0.67 11.39
C THR A 23 -7.93 0.31 11.41
N VAL A 24 -7.06 1.28 11.08
CA VAL A 24 -5.59 1.16 11.17
C VAL A 24 -5.04 2.39 11.88
N ARG A 25 -4.22 2.18 12.91
CA ARG A 25 -3.56 3.27 13.64
C ARG A 25 -2.20 3.60 13.02
N GLY A 26 -1.64 4.74 13.41
CA GLY A 26 -0.23 5.04 13.12
C GLY A 26 0.66 3.91 13.63
N GLY A 27 1.70 3.57 12.90
CA GLY A 27 2.60 2.48 13.20
C GLY A 27 2.04 1.06 13.02
N GLU A 28 0.77 0.87 12.61
CA GLU A 28 0.19 -0.44 12.34
C GLU A 28 0.20 -0.80 10.84
N ILE A 29 0.31 -2.10 10.54
CA ILE A 29 0.16 -2.67 9.21
C ILE A 29 -1.10 -3.53 9.15
N LEU A 30 -2.03 -3.19 8.25
CA LEU A 30 -3.15 -4.04 7.87
C LEU A 30 -2.93 -4.60 6.48
N THR A 31 -3.03 -5.91 6.33
CA THR A 31 -2.83 -6.59 5.05
C THR A 31 -4.12 -7.20 4.53
N PHE A 32 -4.46 -6.88 3.27
CA PHE A 32 -5.52 -7.55 2.53
C PHE A 32 -5.01 -8.86 1.93
N ILE A 33 -5.68 -9.95 2.25
CA ILE A 33 -5.44 -11.30 1.71
C ILE A 33 -6.67 -11.74 0.92
N GLY A 34 -6.47 -12.31 -0.25
CA GLY A 34 -7.56 -12.83 -1.08
C GLY A 34 -7.09 -13.12 -2.51
N GLN A 35 -7.90 -13.88 -3.25
CA GLN A 35 -7.61 -14.25 -4.64
C GLN A 35 -7.52 -13.02 -5.56
N ASN A 36 -6.95 -13.22 -6.76
CA ASN A 36 -6.98 -12.21 -7.81
C ASN A 36 -8.45 -11.90 -8.16
N GLY A 37 -8.75 -10.60 -8.30
CA GLY A 37 -10.12 -10.14 -8.56
C GLY A 37 -11.02 -10.06 -7.32
N SER A 38 -10.54 -10.35 -6.10
CA SER A 38 -11.35 -10.23 -4.88
C SER A 38 -11.68 -8.80 -4.46
N GLY A 39 -11.10 -7.77 -5.11
CA GLY A 39 -11.41 -6.36 -4.84
C GLY A 39 -10.31 -5.58 -4.11
N LYS A 40 -9.17 -6.19 -3.75
CA LYS A 40 -8.06 -5.56 -3.00
C LYS A 40 -7.59 -4.24 -3.64
N SER A 41 -7.18 -4.29 -4.91
CA SER A 41 -6.68 -3.09 -5.63
C SER A 41 -7.76 -2.02 -5.82
N THR A 42 -9.03 -2.42 -6.01
CA THR A 42 -10.15 -1.49 -6.11
C THR A 42 -10.36 -0.76 -4.79
N LEU A 43 -10.27 -1.48 -3.66
CA LEU A 43 -10.39 -0.88 -2.33
C LEU A 43 -9.20 0.05 -2.04
N LEU A 44 -7.97 -0.34 -2.35
CA LEU A 44 -6.79 0.51 -2.22
C LEU A 44 -6.90 1.78 -3.07
N LYS A 45 -7.34 1.68 -4.33
CA LYS A 45 -7.58 2.83 -5.22
C LYS A 45 -8.67 3.76 -4.68
N THR A 46 -9.69 3.21 -4.03
CA THR A 46 -10.76 4.00 -3.40
C THR A 46 -10.22 4.76 -2.18
N ILE A 47 -9.44 4.11 -1.31
CA ILE A 47 -8.80 4.76 -0.16
C ILE A 47 -7.80 5.83 -0.61
N ALA A 48 -7.07 5.60 -1.72
CA ALA A 48 -6.18 6.57 -2.33
C ALA A 48 -6.90 7.79 -2.96
N GLY A 49 -8.23 7.79 -3.01
CA GLY A 49 -9.03 8.84 -3.65
C GLY A 49 -8.95 8.84 -5.18
N GLN A 50 -8.42 7.79 -5.81
CA GLN A 50 -8.39 7.65 -7.27
C GLN A 50 -9.76 7.29 -7.83
N ILE A 51 -10.54 6.50 -7.08
CA ILE A 51 -11.90 6.11 -7.39
C ILE A 51 -12.79 6.60 -6.24
N PRO A 52 -13.90 7.31 -6.49
CA PRO A 52 -14.80 7.70 -5.43
C PRO A 52 -15.48 6.45 -4.82
N PRO A 53 -15.73 6.41 -3.51
CA PRO A 53 -16.54 5.35 -2.93
C PRO A 53 -17.96 5.42 -3.49
N LEU A 54 -18.59 4.27 -3.68
CA LEU A 54 -20.01 4.21 -4.09
C LEU A 54 -20.93 4.47 -2.89
N SER A 55 -20.52 4.08 -1.69
CA SER A 55 -21.17 4.38 -0.41
C SER A 55 -20.21 4.21 0.75
N GLY A 56 -20.63 4.58 1.95
CA GLY A 56 -19.82 4.49 3.18
C GLY A 56 -18.98 5.73 3.43
N GLU A 57 -18.12 5.66 4.43
CA GLU A 57 -17.32 6.78 4.89
C GLU A 57 -15.86 6.39 5.11
N MET A 58 -14.96 7.31 4.81
CA MET A 58 -13.53 7.23 5.16
C MET A 58 -13.18 8.41 6.06
N LEU A 59 -12.61 8.11 7.22
CA LEU A 59 -12.14 9.12 8.15
C LEU A 59 -10.63 9.00 8.36
N ILE A 60 -9.96 10.14 8.41
CA ILE A 60 -8.54 10.25 8.77
C ILE A 60 -8.47 11.16 10.01
N ASP A 61 -7.95 10.61 11.10
CA ASP A 61 -7.90 11.27 12.41
C ASP A 61 -9.28 11.83 12.84
N GLY A 62 -10.35 11.08 12.57
CA GLY A 62 -11.73 11.45 12.89
C GLY A 62 -12.38 12.44 11.92
N VAL A 63 -11.65 12.95 10.92
CA VAL A 63 -12.18 13.88 9.91
C VAL A 63 -12.63 13.11 8.68
N ASN A 64 -13.91 13.29 8.28
CA ASN A 64 -14.46 12.66 7.09
C ASN A 64 -13.82 13.25 5.82
N THR A 65 -13.31 12.38 4.95
CA THR A 65 -12.57 12.77 3.75
C THR A 65 -13.46 13.21 2.59
N ALA A 66 -14.75 13.02 2.65
CA ALA A 66 -15.68 13.42 1.58
C ALA A 66 -15.66 14.93 1.28
N GLY A 67 -15.28 15.76 2.27
CA GLY A 67 -15.10 17.21 2.12
C GLY A 67 -13.69 17.67 1.79
N ILE A 68 -12.72 16.76 1.72
CA ILE A 68 -11.32 17.09 1.49
C ILE A 68 -11.04 17.10 -0.01
N ASN A 69 -10.39 18.15 -0.52
CA ASN A 69 -10.02 18.17 -1.93
C ASN A 69 -8.87 17.17 -2.21
N ARG A 70 -8.71 16.78 -3.49
CA ARG A 70 -7.74 15.76 -3.90
C ARG A 70 -6.29 16.09 -3.53
N SER A 71 -5.90 17.37 -3.59
CA SER A 71 -4.53 17.79 -3.25
C SER A 71 -4.26 17.61 -1.76
N GLU A 72 -5.20 17.98 -0.90
CA GLU A 72 -5.07 17.79 0.55
C GLU A 72 -5.11 16.30 0.93
N LEU A 73 -5.99 15.51 0.31
CA LEU A 73 -6.00 14.07 0.52
C LEU A 73 -4.67 13.43 0.09
N ALA A 74 -4.08 13.88 -1.02
CA ALA A 74 -2.80 13.38 -1.52
C ALA A 74 -1.60 13.71 -0.61
N LYS A 75 -1.71 14.68 0.31
CA LYS A 75 -0.72 14.93 1.37
C LYS A 75 -0.86 13.95 2.53
N LEU A 76 -2.09 13.49 2.82
CA LEU A 76 -2.38 12.59 3.92
C LEU A 76 -2.20 11.12 3.53
N VAL A 77 -2.54 10.77 2.29
CA VAL A 77 -2.53 9.41 1.77
C VAL A 77 -1.57 9.30 0.60
N SER A 78 -0.57 8.45 0.73
CA SER A 78 0.32 8.10 -0.38
C SER A 78 0.08 6.66 -0.82
N ALA A 79 0.25 6.40 -2.11
CA ALA A 79 0.00 5.08 -2.67
C ALA A 79 1.12 4.65 -3.63
N MET A 80 1.54 3.40 -3.48
CA MET A 80 2.35 2.66 -4.42
C MET A 80 1.47 1.54 -4.98
N LEU A 81 0.84 1.84 -6.11
CA LEU A 81 -0.07 0.91 -6.80
C LEU A 81 0.69 0.20 -7.93
N THR A 82 0.08 -0.87 -8.43
CA THR A 82 0.67 -1.73 -9.47
C THR A 82 1.01 -0.99 -10.77
N ASP A 83 0.30 0.11 -11.09
CA ASP A 83 0.56 0.92 -12.26
C ASP A 83 1.88 1.70 -12.11
N ARG A 84 2.90 1.30 -12.86
CA ARG A 84 4.19 2.00 -12.88
C ARG A 84 4.10 3.24 -13.79
N PRO A 85 4.61 4.40 -13.33
CA PRO A 85 4.66 5.58 -14.18
C PRO A 85 5.59 5.34 -15.38
N LYS A 86 5.27 5.94 -16.52
CA LYS A 86 6.20 6.03 -17.64
C LYS A 86 7.29 7.02 -17.26
N THR A 87 8.51 6.54 -17.11
CA THR A 87 9.65 7.28 -16.55
C THR A 87 10.84 7.32 -17.53
N ASP A 88 10.53 7.27 -18.83
CA ASP A 88 11.57 7.38 -19.85
C ASP A 88 12.37 8.67 -19.64
N MET A 89 13.70 8.56 -19.56
CA MET A 89 14.65 9.64 -19.32
C MET A 89 14.59 10.34 -17.95
N MET A 90 13.92 9.77 -16.94
CA MET A 90 13.95 10.29 -15.57
C MET A 90 15.04 9.60 -14.75
N THR A 91 15.80 10.39 -13.96
CA THR A 91 16.65 9.85 -12.91
C THR A 91 15.80 9.32 -11.75
N CYS A 92 16.39 8.49 -10.89
CA CYS A 92 15.71 8.01 -9.69
C CYS A 92 15.27 9.18 -8.79
N ARG A 93 16.10 10.21 -8.67
CA ARG A 93 15.78 11.45 -7.96
C ARG A 93 14.54 12.12 -8.57
N ASP A 94 14.50 12.30 -9.89
CA ASP A 94 13.33 12.90 -10.58
C ASP A 94 12.06 12.13 -10.29
N VAL A 95 12.13 10.79 -10.28
CA VAL A 95 10.98 9.92 -9.94
C VAL A 95 10.50 10.20 -8.52
N VAL A 96 11.42 10.26 -7.54
CA VAL A 96 11.05 10.55 -6.14
C VAL A 96 10.48 11.96 -6.00
N GLU A 97 11.05 12.96 -6.68
CA GLU A 97 10.58 14.35 -6.70
C GLU A 97 9.12 14.48 -7.16
N THR A 98 8.65 13.62 -8.08
CA THR A 98 7.22 13.60 -8.45
C THR A 98 6.29 13.35 -7.26
N GLY A 99 6.79 12.72 -6.20
CA GLY A 99 6.06 12.54 -4.96
C GLY A 99 5.68 13.86 -4.29
N ARG A 100 6.44 14.93 -4.48
CA ARG A 100 6.20 16.25 -3.88
C ARG A 100 5.21 17.13 -4.63
N TYR A 101 4.69 16.72 -5.80
CA TYR A 101 3.71 17.51 -6.56
C TYR A 101 2.53 18.08 -5.75
N PRO A 102 1.96 17.40 -4.74
CA PRO A 102 0.91 18.01 -3.92
C PRO A 102 1.34 19.28 -3.15
N TYR A 103 2.64 19.54 -3.06
CA TYR A 103 3.21 20.67 -2.30
C TYR A 103 3.75 21.79 -3.20
N THR A 104 4.00 21.56 -4.49
CA THR A 104 4.74 22.47 -5.38
C THR A 104 3.91 23.62 -5.99
N GLY A 105 2.64 23.73 -5.69
CA GLY A 105 1.76 24.78 -6.23
C GLY A 105 1.65 24.73 -7.76
N THR A 106 1.20 25.85 -8.36
CA THR A 106 0.85 25.94 -9.80
C THR A 106 2.06 25.81 -10.73
N PHE A 107 3.24 26.20 -10.28
CA PHE A 107 4.46 26.19 -11.12
C PHE A 107 5.28 24.90 -11.01
N GLY A 108 4.91 23.98 -10.12
CA GLY A 108 5.61 22.69 -9.96
C GLY A 108 7.05 22.81 -9.45
N LEU A 109 7.46 23.97 -8.89
CA LEU A 109 8.81 24.21 -8.41
C LEU A 109 9.02 23.64 -7.02
N LEU A 110 10.08 22.85 -6.86
CA LEU A 110 10.51 22.29 -5.58
C LEU A 110 11.28 23.32 -4.77
N GLY A 111 10.85 23.57 -3.52
CA GLY A 111 11.60 24.34 -2.55
C GLY A 111 12.66 23.51 -1.83
N ASP A 112 13.44 24.17 -0.93
CA ASP A 112 14.48 23.48 -0.16
C ASP A 112 13.91 22.40 0.80
N ALA A 113 12.73 22.66 1.37
CA ALA A 113 12.01 21.68 2.19
C ALA A 113 11.63 20.42 1.38
N ASP A 114 11.22 20.60 0.12
CA ASP A 114 10.88 19.48 -0.76
C ASP A 114 12.12 18.65 -1.13
N ARG A 115 13.23 19.33 -1.48
CA ARG A 115 14.50 18.64 -1.77
C ARG A 115 15.02 17.87 -0.58
N LYS A 116 14.87 18.44 0.63
CA LYS A 116 15.22 17.74 1.88
C LYS A 116 14.34 16.50 2.07
N ALA A 117 13.02 16.61 1.92
CA ALA A 117 12.11 15.48 2.07
C ALA A 117 12.42 14.36 1.05
N VAL A 118 12.82 14.70 -0.17
CA VAL A 118 13.27 13.75 -1.19
C VAL A 118 14.55 13.04 -0.74
N ALA A 119 15.56 13.78 -0.28
CA ALA A 119 16.83 13.22 0.19
C ALA A 119 16.62 12.29 1.40
N ASP A 120 15.86 12.76 2.41
CA ASP A 120 15.52 11.97 3.60
C ASP A 120 14.77 10.67 3.23
N ALA A 121 13.83 10.74 2.27
CA ALA A 121 13.10 9.56 1.81
C ALA A 121 14.00 8.55 1.07
N MET A 122 14.93 9.03 0.25
CA MET A 122 15.89 8.17 -0.43
C MET A 122 16.86 7.49 0.55
N GLU A 123 17.27 8.20 1.60
CA GLU A 123 18.09 7.64 2.69
C GLU A 123 17.32 6.56 3.45
N MET A 124 16.07 6.83 3.85
CA MET A 124 15.20 5.87 4.57
C MET A 124 14.91 4.59 3.78
N THR A 125 14.96 4.66 2.45
CA THR A 125 14.73 3.51 1.57
C THR A 125 16.02 2.92 1.01
N ASP A 126 17.16 3.25 1.60
CA ASP A 126 18.50 2.76 1.21
C ASP A 126 18.72 2.89 -0.31
N SER A 127 18.37 4.05 -0.89
CA SER A 127 18.39 4.30 -2.33
C SER A 127 19.13 5.57 -2.75
N SER A 128 19.84 6.23 -1.81
CA SER A 128 20.56 7.48 -2.08
C SER A 128 21.63 7.33 -3.17
N GLU A 129 22.30 6.17 -3.23
CA GLU A 129 23.32 5.87 -4.25
C GLU A 129 22.77 5.77 -5.68
N LEU A 130 21.44 5.59 -5.82
CA LEU A 130 20.76 5.49 -7.11
C LEU A 130 20.27 6.84 -7.64
N ALA A 131 20.44 7.93 -6.89
CA ALA A 131 19.80 9.21 -7.16
C ALA A 131 19.97 9.69 -8.62
N ASP A 132 21.18 9.58 -9.15
CA ASP A 132 21.55 10.08 -10.47
C ASP A 132 21.51 8.99 -11.57
N CYS A 133 21.15 7.74 -11.22
CA CYS A 133 20.91 6.68 -12.19
C CYS A 133 19.58 6.87 -12.90
N PHE A 134 19.47 6.47 -14.17
CA PHE A 134 18.18 6.43 -14.84
C PHE A 134 17.31 5.32 -14.26
N PHE A 135 16.04 5.64 -13.99
CA PHE A 135 15.09 4.69 -13.39
C PHE A 135 14.87 3.44 -14.25
N THR A 136 15.03 3.55 -15.56
CA THR A 136 14.91 2.43 -16.50
C THR A 136 16.08 1.44 -16.42
N GLU A 137 17.24 1.86 -15.93
CA GLU A 137 18.49 1.09 -15.94
C GLU A 137 18.73 0.30 -14.64
N ILE A 138 17.95 0.55 -13.59
CA ILE A 138 18.10 -0.12 -12.30
C ILE A 138 17.26 -1.41 -12.22
N SER A 139 17.62 -2.33 -11.31
CA SER A 139 16.91 -3.59 -11.08
C SER A 139 15.49 -3.40 -10.54
N ASP A 140 14.63 -4.42 -10.64
CA ASP A 140 13.26 -4.33 -10.11
C ASP A 140 13.22 -4.13 -8.59
N GLY A 141 14.13 -4.73 -7.83
CA GLY A 141 14.26 -4.48 -6.38
C GLY A 141 14.65 -3.04 -6.07
N GLN A 142 15.58 -2.45 -6.85
CA GLN A 142 15.95 -1.05 -6.75
C GLN A 142 14.78 -0.14 -7.15
N LYS A 143 14.03 -0.48 -8.21
CA LYS A 143 12.81 0.24 -8.61
C LYS A 143 11.77 0.27 -7.48
N GLN A 144 11.59 -0.84 -6.76
CA GLN A 144 10.67 -0.88 -5.61
C GLN A 144 11.10 0.08 -4.49
N ARG A 145 12.42 0.15 -4.18
CA ARG A 145 12.94 1.10 -3.19
C ARG A 145 12.70 2.56 -3.61
N ILE A 146 12.94 2.90 -4.87
CA ILE A 146 12.66 4.24 -5.43
C ILE A 146 11.16 4.56 -5.40
N MET A 147 10.30 3.61 -5.73
CA MET A 147 8.85 3.81 -5.67
C MET A 147 8.35 3.99 -4.23
N LEU A 148 8.97 3.28 -3.27
CA LEU A 148 8.70 3.50 -1.85
C LEU A 148 9.19 4.88 -1.40
N ALA A 149 10.41 5.30 -1.78
CA ALA A 149 10.92 6.64 -1.52
C ALA A 149 9.98 7.72 -2.05
N ARG A 150 9.50 7.56 -3.29
CA ARG A 150 8.50 8.45 -3.91
C ARG A 150 7.21 8.54 -3.10
N ALA A 151 6.77 7.43 -2.51
CA ALA A 151 5.57 7.42 -1.68
C ALA A 151 5.83 8.07 -0.30
N VAL A 152 6.97 7.80 0.30
CA VAL A 152 7.35 8.27 1.65
C VAL A 152 7.76 9.74 1.66
N CYS A 153 8.37 10.27 0.58
CA CYS A 153 8.76 11.69 0.51
C CYS A 153 7.58 12.66 0.63
N ARG A 154 6.35 12.19 0.49
CA ARG A 154 5.12 12.95 0.79
C ARG A 154 4.89 13.14 2.27
N GLU A 155 5.62 12.44 3.14
CA GLU A 155 5.40 12.43 4.59
C GLU A 155 3.93 12.07 4.95
N PRO A 156 3.40 10.97 4.38
CA PRO A 156 1.99 10.63 4.52
C PRO A 156 1.67 10.11 5.92
N LYS A 157 0.41 10.29 6.36
CA LYS A 157 -0.13 9.57 7.53
C LYS A 157 -0.52 8.13 7.21
N ILE A 158 -0.86 7.88 5.94
CA ILE A 158 -1.34 6.57 5.45
C ILE A 158 -0.57 6.20 4.19
N LEU A 159 0.03 5.02 4.19
CA LEU A 159 0.74 4.44 3.07
C LEU A 159 -0.03 3.22 2.55
N LEU A 160 -0.39 3.26 1.27
CA LEU A 160 -1.11 2.20 0.58
C LEU A 160 -0.15 1.48 -0.39
N LEU A 161 -0.08 0.15 -0.30
CA LEU A 161 0.81 -0.66 -1.12
C LEU A 161 0.02 -1.80 -1.80
N ASP A 162 0.00 -1.81 -3.13
CA ASP A 162 -0.67 -2.88 -3.88
C ASP A 162 0.37 -3.88 -4.40
N GLU A 163 0.42 -5.05 -3.77
CA GLU A 163 1.35 -6.15 -4.08
C GLU A 163 2.82 -5.70 -4.16
N PRO A 164 3.37 -5.04 -3.12
CA PRO A 164 4.67 -4.39 -3.20
C PRO A 164 5.85 -5.37 -3.35
N THR A 165 5.64 -6.65 -3.07
CA THR A 165 6.66 -7.71 -3.17
C THR A 165 6.57 -8.53 -4.45
N SER A 166 5.59 -8.26 -5.33
CA SER A 166 5.43 -8.98 -6.58
C SER A 166 6.66 -8.78 -7.48
N PHE A 167 7.08 -9.86 -8.15
CA PHE A 167 8.26 -9.92 -9.04
C PHE A 167 9.62 -9.75 -8.35
N LEU A 168 9.69 -9.71 -7.03
CA LEU A 168 10.93 -9.71 -6.27
C LEU A 168 11.34 -11.16 -5.91
N ASP A 169 12.63 -11.44 -5.91
CA ASP A 169 13.15 -12.63 -5.29
C ASP A 169 13.04 -12.56 -3.75
N ILE A 170 13.26 -13.68 -3.08
CA ILE A 170 13.05 -13.78 -1.63
C ILE A 170 13.92 -12.80 -0.84
N HIS A 171 15.15 -12.56 -1.25
CA HIS A 171 16.05 -11.64 -0.57
C HIS A 171 15.50 -10.20 -0.61
N TYR A 172 15.12 -9.72 -1.80
CA TYR A 172 14.56 -8.38 -1.97
C TYR A 172 13.19 -8.23 -1.30
N LYS A 173 12.35 -9.29 -1.27
CA LYS A 173 11.07 -9.28 -0.52
C LYS A 173 11.31 -9.04 0.97
N LEU A 174 12.20 -9.80 1.58
CA LEU A 174 12.49 -9.67 3.01
C LEU A 174 13.11 -8.32 3.35
N THR A 175 14.07 -7.85 2.55
CA THR A 175 14.68 -6.52 2.73
C THR A 175 13.64 -5.39 2.60
N PHE A 176 12.73 -5.49 1.64
CA PHE A 176 11.65 -4.52 1.46
C PHE A 176 10.70 -4.48 2.67
N LEU A 177 10.31 -5.65 3.19
CA LEU A 177 9.41 -5.74 4.34
C LEU A 177 10.08 -5.23 5.63
N GLU A 178 11.38 -5.51 5.83
CA GLU A 178 12.16 -4.97 6.96
C GLU A 178 12.25 -3.44 6.89
N MET A 179 12.52 -2.89 5.72
CA MET A 179 12.53 -1.45 5.46
C MET A 179 11.14 -0.84 5.76
N LEU A 180 10.06 -1.47 5.31
CA LEU A 180 8.70 -1.02 5.57
C LEU A 180 8.37 -1.04 7.07
N ASP A 181 8.77 -2.09 7.79
CA ASP A 181 8.57 -2.21 9.24
C ASP A 181 9.32 -1.11 10.01
N ARG A 182 10.55 -0.79 9.60
CA ARG A 182 11.32 0.34 10.14
C ARG A 182 10.59 1.67 9.89
N LEU A 183 10.20 1.94 8.64
CA LEU A 183 9.53 3.17 8.24
C LEU A 183 8.23 3.42 9.01
N ARG A 184 7.36 2.41 9.12
CA ARG A 184 6.08 2.57 9.80
C ARG A 184 6.24 2.94 11.28
N ARG A 185 7.27 2.38 11.94
CA ARG A 185 7.56 2.64 13.36
C ARG A 185 8.20 4.02 13.57
N GLU A 186 9.21 4.37 12.77
CA GLU A 186 9.94 5.63 12.91
C GLU A 186 9.09 6.85 12.56
N LYS A 187 8.17 6.72 11.62
CA LYS A 187 7.33 7.81 11.11
C LYS A 187 5.88 7.74 11.58
N ASP A 188 5.51 6.77 12.40
CA ASP A 188 4.12 6.55 12.87
C ASP A 188 3.09 6.46 11.72
N ILE A 189 3.48 5.82 10.60
CA ILE A 189 2.67 5.70 9.39
C ILE A 189 1.72 4.51 9.53
N ALA A 190 0.42 4.71 9.28
CA ALA A 190 -0.53 3.62 9.09
C ALA A 190 -0.33 3.00 7.70
N VAL A 191 -0.08 1.70 7.63
CA VAL A 191 0.13 0.99 6.36
C VAL A 191 -1.05 0.09 6.05
N VAL A 192 -1.59 0.20 4.84
CA VAL A 192 -2.58 -0.76 4.29
C VAL A 192 -1.99 -1.34 3.02
N MET A 193 -1.82 -2.65 2.97
CA MET A 193 -1.24 -3.30 1.80
C MET A 193 -1.99 -4.55 1.37
N SER A 194 -1.78 -4.97 0.13
CA SER A 194 -2.17 -6.30 -0.35
C SER A 194 -0.94 -7.20 -0.48
N LEU A 195 -1.07 -8.45 -0.06
CA LEU A 195 -0.05 -9.49 -0.28
C LEU A 195 -0.73 -10.78 -0.78
N HIS A 196 0.04 -11.58 -1.53
CA HIS A 196 -0.35 -12.94 -1.92
C HIS A 196 0.23 -14.00 -0.98
N GLU A 197 1.43 -13.75 -0.46
CA GLU A 197 2.15 -14.68 0.40
C GLU A 197 1.64 -14.56 1.84
N THR A 198 0.87 -15.56 2.28
CA THR A 198 0.30 -15.61 3.64
C THR A 198 1.38 -15.69 4.71
N GLU A 199 2.50 -16.39 4.45
CA GLU A 199 3.63 -16.50 5.37
C GLU A 199 4.32 -15.14 5.61
N LEU A 200 4.42 -14.29 4.58
CA LEU A 200 4.95 -12.94 4.73
C LEU A 200 3.95 -12.04 5.46
N ALA A 201 2.66 -12.17 5.14
CA ALA A 201 1.61 -11.43 5.83
C ALA A 201 1.57 -11.77 7.33
N GLU A 202 1.75 -13.04 7.71
CA GLU A 202 1.81 -13.47 9.11
C GLU A 202 2.94 -12.79 9.90
N LYS A 203 4.07 -12.55 9.25
CA LYS A 203 5.26 -11.98 9.90
C LYS A 203 5.23 -10.46 10.03
N ILE A 204 4.62 -9.77 9.07
CA ILE A 204 4.71 -8.31 8.99
C ILE A 204 3.44 -7.59 9.48
N SER A 205 2.28 -8.24 9.45
CA SER A 205 1.01 -7.58 9.69
C SER A 205 0.61 -7.59 11.16
N ASP A 206 0.06 -6.51 11.65
CA ASP A 206 -0.62 -6.45 12.95
C ASP A 206 -2.06 -6.98 12.82
N THR A 207 -2.68 -6.73 11.65
CA THR A 207 -4.04 -7.18 11.32
C THR A 207 -4.08 -7.68 9.88
N VAL A 208 -4.83 -8.73 9.62
CA VAL A 208 -5.19 -9.17 8.27
C VAL A 208 -6.69 -9.04 8.04
N LEU A 209 -7.07 -8.73 6.80
CA LEU A 209 -8.44 -8.71 6.33
C LEU A 209 -8.56 -9.65 5.14
N LEU A 210 -9.38 -10.69 5.29
CA LEU A 210 -9.63 -11.69 4.25
C LEU A 210 -10.74 -11.18 3.32
N LEU A 211 -10.41 -11.07 2.02
CA LEU A 211 -11.34 -10.62 0.96
C LEU A 211 -11.67 -11.78 0.02
N LYS A 212 -12.96 -12.12 -0.08
CA LYS A 212 -13.48 -13.13 -1.02
C LYS A 212 -14.68 -12.57 -1.76
N ASN A 213 -14.61 -12.53 -3.10
CA ASN A 213 -15.70 -12.03 -3.95
C ASN A 213 -16.21 -10.63 -3.57
N GLY A 214 -15.31 -9.76 -3.12
CA GLY A 214 -15.65 -8.38 -2.70
C GLY A 214 -16.15 -8.25 -1.27
N TYR A 215 -16.28 -9.31 -0.50
CA TYR A 215 -16.74 -9.29 0.88
C TYR A 215 -15.59 -9.54 1.85
N CYS A 216 -15.62 -8.87 3.00
CA CYS A 216 -14.76 -9.21 4.12
C CYS A 216 -15.30 -10.49 4.78
N THR A 217 -14.51 -11.57 4.72
CA THR A 217 -14.86 -12.86 5.33
C THR A 217 -14.22 -13.08 6.69
N GLY A 218 -13.26 -12.21 7.05
CA GLY A 218 -12.61 -12.21 8.35
C GLY A 218 -11.67 -11.04 8.49
N ILE A 219 -11.58 -10.49 9.70
CA ILE A 219 -10.60 -9.47 10.09
C ILE A 219 -10.12 -9.75 11.51
N GLY A 220 -8.80 -9.74 11.71
CA GLY A 220 -8.20 -10.05 13.01
C GLY A 220 -6.69 -10.26 12.92
N LYS A 221 -6.13 -10.84 13.98
CA LYS A 221 -4.69 -11.13 14.01
C LYS A 221 -4.31 -12.19 12.98
N PRO A 222 -3.12 -12.07 12.35
CA PRO A 222 -2.63 -13.08 11.42
C PRO A 222 -2.68 -14.50 11.96
N SER A 223 -2.23 -14.71 13.21
CA SER A 223 -2.21 -16.03 13.87
C SER A 223 -3.59 -16.67 14.07
N GLU A 224 -4.67 -15.89 14.02
CA GLU A 224 -6.05 -16.37 14.19
C GLU A 224 -6.72 -16.66 12.84
N LEU A 225 -6.30 -15.96 11.77
CA LEU A 225 -6.96 -16.00 10.47
C LEU A 225 -6.15 -16.68 9.37
N LEU A 226 -4.84 -16.83 9.55
CA LEU A 226 -3.97 -17.49 8.56
C LEU A 226 -3.67 -18.95 8.93
N ASP A 227 -4.51 -19.56 9.77
CA ASP A 227 -4.43 -20.99 10.04
C ASP A 227 -4.86 -21.83 8.81
N ARG A 228 -4.45 -23.11 8.81
CA ARG A 228 -4.75 -24.05 7.74
C ARG A 228 -6.24 -24.12 7.40
N LYS A 229 -7.09 -24.19 8.42
CA LYS A 229 -8.54 -24.36 8.23
C LYS A 229 -9.13 -23.15 7.53
N THR A 230 -8.84 -21.96 8.04
CA THR A 230 -9.33 -20.69 7.48
C THR A 230 -8.82 -20.49 6.06
N LEU A 231 -7.54 -20.78 5.78
CA LEU A 231 -6.98 -20.65 4.44
C LEU A 231 -7.60 -21.62 3.43
N THR A 232 -7.80 -22.90 3.81
CA THR A 232 -8.44 -23.89 2.93
C THR A 232 -9.87 -23.51 2.61
N GLU A 233 -10.64 -23.03 3.59
CA GLU A 233 -12.03 -22.56 3.39
C GLU A 233 -12.07 -21.26 2.57
N HIS A 234 -11.16 -20.32 2.85
CA HIS A 234 -11.11 -19.03 2.15
C HIS A 234 -10.72 -19.15 0.68
N PHE A 235 -9.73 -20.00 0.38
CA PHE A 235 -9.21 -20.18 -0.98
C PHE A 235 -9.88 -21.34 -1.76
N ASP A 236 -10.87 -22.00 -1.18
CA ASP A 236 -11.53 -23.18 -1.76
C ASP A 236 -10.54 -24.32 -2.09
N ILE A 237 -9.53 -24.54 -1.24
CA ILE A 237 -8.51 -25.58 -1.39
C ILE A 237 -8.96 -26.83 -0.64
N SER A 238 -8.94 -28.00 -1.30
CA SER A 238 -9.20 -29.24 -0.57
C SER A 238 -8.10 -29.53 0.45
N GLY A 239 -8.47 -30.07 1.62
CA GLY A 239 -7.50 -30.40 2.67
C GLY A 239 -6.38 -31.33 2.19
N GLU A 240 -6.71 -32.31 1.31
CA GLU A 240 -5.74 -33.22 0.68
C GLU A 240 -4.72 -32.49 -0.19
N LEU A 241 -5.18 -31.48 -0.97
CA LEU A 241 -4.30 -30.66 -1.82
C LEU A 241 -3.37 -29.79 -0.96
N TYR A 242 -3.89 -29.23 0.13
CA TYR A 242 -3.08 -28.43 1.05
C TYR A 242 -1.98 -29.28 1.71
N GLU A 243 -2.31 -30.47 2.22
CA GLU A 243 -1.34 -31.38 2.83
C GLU A 243 -0.24 -31.84 1.89
N LYS A 244 -0.59 -32.10 0.63
CA LYS A 244 0.37 -32.56 -0.38
C LYS A 244 1.52 -31.56 -0.62
N TYR A 245 1.28 -30.25 -0.42
CA TYR A 245 2.24 -29.18 -0.77
C TYR A 245 2.74 -28.36 0.42
N HIS A 246 2.16 -28.52 1.61
CA HIS A 246 2.54 -27.80 2.84
C HIS A 246 2.81 -28.73 4.05
N GLY A 247 2.72 -30.06 3.83
CA GLY A 247 3.00 -31.10 4.83
C GLY A 247 4.47 -31.49 4.92
#